data_a314fa0900dde57ffa7489ed1166745d
#
_entry.id   a314fa0900dde57ffa7489ed1166745d
#
_cell.length_a   1.000
_cell.length_b   1.000
_cell.length_c   1.000
_cell.angle_alpha   90.00
_cell.angle_beta   90.00
_cell.angle_gamma   90.00
#
_symmetry.space_group_name_H-M   'P 1'
#
loop_
_entity.id
_entity.type
_entity.pdbx_description
1 polymer ?
#
loop_
_entity_poly.entity_id
_entity_poly.type
_entity_poly.pdbx_seq_one_letter_code
_entity_poly.pdbx_strand_id
1 'polypeptide(L)'
;ARSAAQQHVWSLVNKGDVFSRCMTHDTDAIQAGLLIEQLLDEMLGSGWHHLSYIANISFPGCHPQGMHQDQGLVGAYKFLDAPVLVNTVYVLQDVDEVNGGTLVIPGSHRRYIEGNGTFGKLPPPINLEAPAGTVMLMDGRVLHGGAVNRSDDLRYIITNSVVRPFIRQQESFHLTIRPEILANASEKFLWRCGFQANAQRSMVEGFGYYGTGRLGDESSAIVNARIAMDAGEYQRVGELSPGVPPNETPTLKAIQQQHETQRAFADKLTRGIKSRQ
;
A
#
# COMPACT_ATOMS: atom_id res chain seq x y z
N ALA A 1 5.52 -17.08 -28.86
CA ALA A 1 4.77 -17.28 -27.61
C ALA A 1 4.94 -16.02 -26.78
N ARG A 2 3.84 -15.39 -26.34
CA ARG A 2 3.91 -14.33 -25.34
C ARG A 2 4.37 -14.99 -24.06
N SER A 3 5.47 -14.51 -23.46
CA SER A 3 5.91 -15.00 -22.16
C SER A 3 4.76 -14.77 -21.18
N ALA A 4 4.38 -15.80 -20.46
CA ALA A 4 3.38 -15.67 -19.42
C ALA A 4 3.92 -14.69 -18.37
N ALA A 5 3.19 -13.62 -18.13
CA ALA A 5 3.61 -12.55 -17.25
C ALA A 5 3.05 -12.75 -15.83
N GLN A 6 3.66 -12.09 -14.88
CA GLN A 6 2.97 -11.76 -13.63
C GLN A 6 2.23 -10.45 -13.82
N GLN A 7 1.02 -10.36 -13.28
CA GLN A 7 0.23 -9.13 -13.30
C GLN A 7 0.19 -8.53 -11.89
N HIS A 8 0.52 -7.26 -11.79
CA HIS A 8 0.30 -6.48 -10.58
C HIS A 8 -0.95 -5.60 -10.75
N VAL A 9 -1.86 -5.66 -9.78
CA VAL A 9 -3.05 -4.83 -9.75
C VAL A 9 -2.90 -3.82 -8.62
N TRP A 10 -2.78 -2.56 -8.99
CA TRP A 10 -2.61 -1.43 -8.09
C TRP A 10 -3.94 -0.79 -7.68
N SER A 11 -3.89 0.10 -6.70
CA SER A 11 -5.04 0.86 -6.21
C SER A 11 -6.19 -0.04 -5.76
N LEU A 12 -5.87 -1.09 -5.03
CA LEU A 12 -6.87 -2.06 -4.55
C LEU A 12 -7.93 -1.40 -3.69
N VAL A 13 -7.58 -0.38 -2.92
CA VAL A 13 -8.52 0.39 -2.08
C VAL A 13 -9.68 0.99 -2.87
N ASN A 14 -9.48 1.24 -4.17
CA ASN A 14 -10.51 1.74 -5.07
C ASN A 14 -11.39 0.64 -5.69
N LYS A 15 -11.16 -0.63 -5.35
CA LYS A 15 -11.78 -1.78 -6.02
C LYS A 15 -12.80 -2.53 -5.16
N GLY A 16 -13.02 -2.06 -3.95
CA GLY A 16 -14.05 -2.61 -3.05
C GLY A 16 -13.70 -2.38 -1.59
N ASP A 17 -14.73 -2.31 -0.78
CA ASP A 17 -14.62 -2.04 0.67
C ASP A 17 -13.75 -3.06 1.41
N VAL A 18 -13.81 -4.33 1.00
CA VAL A 18 -13.00 -5.39 1.60
C VAL A 18 -11.51 -5.05 1.62
N PHE A 19 -11.01 -4.37 0.57
CA PHE A 19 -9.60 -4.01 0.52
C PHE A 19 -9.24 -2.91 1.53
N SER A 20 -10.12 -1.94 1.74
CA SER A 20 -9.94 -0.92 2.78
C SER A 20 -9.98 -1.54 4.18
N ARG A 21 -10.87 -2.48 4.40
CA ARG A 21 -10.98 -3.23 5.66
C ARG A 21 -9.76 -4.10 5.92
N CYS A 22 -9.26 -4.80 4.90
CA CYS A 22 -8.01 -5.56 5.01
C CYS A 22 -6.81 -4.64 5.29
N MET A 23 -6.75 -3.47 4.66
CA MET A 23 -5.68 -2.49 4.87
C MET A 23 -5.65 -1.94 6.29
N THR A 24 -6.79 -1.83 6.93
CA THR A 24 -6.89 -1.43 8.35
C THR A 24 -6.81 -2.58 9.34
N HIS A 25 -6.57 -3.80 8.85
CA HIS A 25 -6.58 -5.01 9.67
C HIS A 25 -7.87 -5.14 10.51
N ASP A 26 -9.00 -4.77 9.90
CA ASP A 26 -10.33 -4.97 10.50
C ASP A 26 -10.53 -6.46 10.81
N THR A 27 -10.89 -6.77 12.06
CA THR A 27 -10.99 -8.15 12.54
C THR A 27 -12.09 -8.97 11.88
N ASP A 28 -13.11 -8.32 11.32
CA ASP A 28 -14.13 -9.00 10.52
C ASP A 28 -13.63 -9.38 9.12
N ALA A 29 -12.58 -8.70 8.63
CA ALA A 29 -11.94 -9.00 7.35
C ALA A 29 -10.69 -9.88 7.54
N ILE A 30 -9.94 -9.67 8.61
CA ILE A 30 -8.70 -10.40 8.94
C ILE A 30 -8.76 -10.81 10.42
N GLN A 31 -9.08 -12.06 10.69
CA GLN A 31 -9.22 -12.56 12.06
C GLN A 31 -7.98 -12.26 12.94
N ALA A 32 -6.78 -12.36 12.37
CA ALA A 32 -5.53 -12.07 13.05
C ALA A 32 -5.15 -10.56 13.05
N GLY A 33 -6.07 -9.67 12.70
CA GLY A 33 -5.77 -8.25 12.48
C GLY A 33 -5.06 -7.58 13.66
N LEU A 34 -5.50 -7.80 14.89
CA LEU A 34 -4.86 -7.23 16.09
C LEU A 34 -3.44 -7.76 16.30
N LEU A 35 -3.20 -9.04 16.05
CA LEU A 35 -1.87 -9.64 16.15
C LEU A 35 -0.93 -9.05 15.09
N ILE A 36 -1.41 -8.87 13.87
CA ILE A 36 -0.64 -8.26 12.79
C ILE A 36 -0.24 -6.82 13.17
N GLU A 37 -1.17 -6.01 13.68
CA GLU A 37 -0.90 -4.65 14.15
C GLU A 37 0.20 -4.64 15.22
N GLN A 38 0.08 -5.51 16.22
CA GLN A 38 1.07 -5.62 17.29
C GLN A 38 2.46 -5.97 16.74
N LEU A 39 2.55 -6.97 15.86
CA LEU A 39 3.82 -7.37 15.26
C LEU A 39 4.43 -6.26 14.41
N LEU A 40 3.63 -5.52 13.67
CA LEU A 40 4.09 -4.37 12.88
C LEU A 40 4.58 -3.24 13.78
N ASP A 41 3.90 -2.95 14.89
CA ASP A 41 4.34 -1.97 15.88
C ASP A 41 5.68 -2.36 16.51
N GLU A 42 5.88 -3.63 16.83
CA GLU A 42 7.16 -4.12 17.37
C GLU A 42 8.30 -4.06 16.34
N MET A 43 8.03 -4.38 15.07
CA MET A 43 9.04 -4.42 14.02
C MET A 43 9.41 -3.03 13.48
N LEU A 44 8.41 -2.16 13.29
CA LEU A 44 8.58 -0.87 12.61
C LEU A 44 8.46 0.34 13.54
N GLY A 45 7.94 0.14 14.75
CA GLY A 45 7.53 1.22 15.64
C GLY A 45 6.16 1.78 15.28
N SER A 46 5.51 2.42 16.26
CA SER A 46 4.21 3.06 16.03
C SER A 46 4.28 4.14 14.94
N GLY A 47 3.20 4.31 14.21
CA GLY A 47 3.12 5.29 13.12
C GLY A 47 3.52 4.76 11.75
N TRP A 48 3.80 3.46 11.61
CA TRP A 48 4.00 2.83 10.30
C TRP A 48 2.79 3.05 9.38
N HIS A 49 3.04 3.05 8.09
CA HIS A 49 2.01 3.19 7.06
C HIS A 49 2.30 2.30 5.85
N HIS A 50 1.34 2.16 4.95
CA HIS A 50 1.51 1.33 3.77
C HIS A 50 2.43 2.01 2.75
N LEU A 51 3.39 1.25 2.24
CA LEU A 51 4.24 1.62 1.11
C LEU A 51 3.48 1.38 -0.21
N SER A 52 2.87 0.19 -0.33
CA SER A 52 2.09 -0.26 -1.47
C SER A 52 1.13 -1.38 -1.05
N TYR A 53 0.02 -1.49 -1.77
CA TYR A 53 -1.00 -2.51 -1.55
C TYR A 53 -1.50 -3.04 -2.88
N ILE A 54 -0.98 -4.20 -3.30
CA ILE A 54 -1.16 -4.74 -4.64
C ILE A 54 -1.61 -6.19 -4.63
N ALA A 55 -2.42 -6.59 -5.62
CA ALA A 55 -2.58 -7.99 -5.93
C ALA A 55 -1.51 -8.43 -6.94
N ASN A 56 -0.93 -9.59 -6.68
CA ASN A 56 0.02 -10.25 -7.56
C ASN A 56 -0.62 -11.52 -8.10
N ILE A 57 -0.73 -11.57 -9.42
CA ILE A 57 -1.35 -12.68 -10.15
C ILE A 57 -0.28 -13.35 -11.00
N SER A 58 0.01 -14.60 -10.69
CA SER A 58 0.96 -15.41 -11.46
C SER A 58 0.22 -16.30 -12.45
N PHE A 59 0.53 -16.11 -13.73
CA PHE A 59 -0.04 -16.91 -14.81
C PHE A 59 0.71 -18.24 -14.95
N PRO A 60 0.06 -19.31 -15.44
CA PRO A 60 0.75 -20.55 -15.80
C PRO A 60 1.98 -20.29 -16.67
N GLY A 61 3.11 -20.88 -16.31
CA GLY A 61 4.38 -20.73 -17.01
C GLY A 61 5.03 -19.34 -16.89
N CYS A 62 4.63 -18.50 -15.95
CA CYS A 62 5.25 -17.20 -15.74
C CYS A 62 6.75 -17.34 -15.38
N HIS A 63 7.55 -16.34 -15.75
CA HIS A 63 8.95 -16.31 -15.35
C HIS A 63 9.09 -16.13 -13.84
N PRO A 64 10.06 -16.79 -13.19
CA PRO A 64 10.34 -16.57 -11.79
C PRO A 64 10.87 -15.14 -11.58
N GLN A 65 10.61 -14.59 -10.42
CA GLN A 65 11.28 -13.36 -10.01
C GLN A 65 12.74 -13.68 -9.60
N GLY A 66 13.65 -12.77 -9.93
CA GLY A 66 15.00 -12.83 -9.38
C GLY A 66 14.94 -12.65 -7.86
N MET A 67 15.86 -13.32 -7.15
CA MET A 67 15.99 -13.13 -5.69
C MET A 67 16.33 -11.68 -5.38
N HIS A 68 15.57 -11.04 -4.50
CA HIS A 68 15.69 -9.64 -4.14
C HIS A 68 15.33 -9.39 -2.67
N GLN A 69 15.61 -8.18 -2.22
CA GLN A 69 15.21 -7.66 -0.91
C GLN A 69 14.34 -6.43 -1.15
N ASP A 70 13.10 -6.45 -0.68
CA ASP A 70 12.18 -5.33 -0.90
C ASP A 70 12.60 -4.04 -0.18
N GLN A 71 13.33 -4.15 0.93
CA GLN A 71 13.90 -2.97 1.57
C GLN A 71 14.82 -2.18 0.64
N GLY A 72 15.34 -2.80 -0.43
CA GLY A 72 16.07 -2.14 -1.48
C GLY A 72 15.25 -1.10 -2.25
N LEU A 73 13.92 -1.28 -2.36
CA LEU A 73 13.02 -0.35 -3.04
C LEU A 73 13.03 1.05 -2.40
N VAL A 74 13.29 1.11 -1.11
CA VAL A 74 13.38 2.38 -0.36
C VAL A 74 14.82 2.88 -0.20
N GLY A 75 15.76 2.32 -0.96
CA GLY A 75 17.17 2.72 -0.93
C GLY A 75 17.93 2.31 0.33
N ALA A 76 17.36 1.41 1.12
CA ALA A 76 17.85 1.07 2.46
C ALA A 76 18.65 -0.24 2.51
N TYR A 77 19.48 -0.51 1.52
CA TYR A 77 20.30 -1.74 1.46
C TYR A 77 21.29 -1.89 2.63
N LYS A 78 21.83 -0.78 3.09
CA LYS A 78 22.83 -0.76 4.16
C LYS A 78 22.27 -0.41 5.53
N PHE A 79 20.98 -0.22 5.62
CA PHE A 79 20.33 -0.01 6.90
C PHE A 79 20.11 -1.37 7.57
N LEU A 80 20.93 -1.73 8.45
CA LEU A 80 20.66 -1.64 9.86
C LEU A 80 20.20 -2.95 10.48
N ASP A 81 20.44 -3.04 11.74
CA ASP A 81 20.02 -4.13 12.62
C ASP A 81 18.48 -4.27 12.77
N ALA A 82 17.70 -3.35 12.18
CA ALA A 82 16.24 -3.37 12.22
C ALA A 82 15.59 -3.17 10.85
N PRO A 83 14.41 -3.76 10.58
CA PRO A 83 13.68 -3.53 9.35
C PRO A 83 13.12 -2.11 9.27
N VAL A 84 13.09 -1.54 8.08
CA VAL A 84 12.33 -0.33 7.76
C VAL A 84 11.13 -0.62 6.86
N LEU A 85 11.06 -1.85 6.35
CA LEU A 85 9.99 -2.39 5.53
C LEU A 85 9.65 -3.80 5.99
N VAL A 86 8.38 -4.09 6.09
CA VAL A 86 7.82 -5.43 6.33
C VAL A 86 6.75 -5.70 5.29
N ASN A 87 6.76 -6.88 4.70
CA ASN A 87 5.68 -7.35 3.84
C ASN A 87 4.69 -8.17 4.63
N THR A 88 3.42 -7.86 4.47
CA THR A 88 2.32 -8.76 4.84
C THR A 88 1.74 -9.33 3.55
N VAL A 89 1.77 -10.65 3.42
CA VAL A 89 1.28 -11.35 2.24
C VAL A 89 0.04 -12.14 2.61
N TYR A 90 -1.07 -11.82 1.96
CA TYR A 90 -2.35 -12.51 2.14
C TYR A 90 -2.48 -13.59 1.08
N VAL A 91 -2.59 -14.82 1.52
CA VAL A 91 -2.69 -16.01 0.68
C VAL A 91 -4.16 -16.27 0.38
N LEU A 92 -4.59 -16.05 -0.87
CA LEU A 92 -6.01 -16.13 -1.27
C LEU A 92 -6.43 -17.54 -1.71
N GLN A 93 -5.47 -18.41 -1.98
CA GLN A 93 -5.65 -19.82 -2.32
C GLN A 93 -4.44 -20.59 -1.78
N ASP A 94 -4.53 -21.90 -1.68
CA ASP A 94 -3.38 -22.70 -1.28
C ASP A 94 -2.18 -22.39 -2.19
N VAL A 95 -1.02 -22.13 -1.60
CA VAL A 95 0.23 -21.90 -2.34
C VAL A 95 1.24 -22.99 -2.01
N ASP A 96 1.91 -23.47 -3.04
CA ASP A 96 2.88 -24.56 -2.97
C ASP A 96 4.00 -24.34 -4.02
N GLU A 97 4.91 -25.31 -4.13
CA GLU A 97 5.98 -25.25 -5.13
C GLU A 97 5.48 -25.39 -6.56
N VAL A 98 4.28 -25.97 -6.78
CA VAL A 98 3.73 -26.20 -8.11
C VAL A 98 3.13 -24.92 -8.68
N ASN A 99 2.33 -24.21 -7.89
CA ASN A 99 1.64 -23.00 -8.35
C ASN A 99 2.44 -21.71 -8.15
N GLY A 100 3.73 -21.82 -7.84
CA GLY A 100 4.63 -20.67 -7.80
C GLY A 100 4.61 -19.94 -6.47
N GLY A 101 4.72 -20.68 -5.37
CA GLY A 101 4.92 -20.13 -4.04
C GLY A 101 6.14 -19.22 -3.94
N THR A 102 6.23 -18.47 -2.86
CA THR A 102 7.35 -17.56 -2.64
C THR A 102 8.59 -18.32 -2.21
N LEU A 103 9.67 -18.17 -2.96
CA LEU A 103 11.00 -18.67 -2.57
C LEU A 103 11.61 -17.70 -1.57
N VAL A 104 12.18 -18.23 -0.49
CA VAL A 104 12.88 -17.45 0.53
C VAL A 104 14.20 -18.08 0.92
N ILE A 105 15.16 -17.25 1.32
CA ILE A 105 16.40 -17.71 1.96
C ILE A 105 16.35 -17.35 3.44
N PRO A 106 16.07 -18.30 4.33
CA PRO A 106 15.99 -18.04 5.76
C PRO A 106 17.28 -17.44 6.31
N GLY A 107 17.16 -16.46 7.20
CA GLY A 107 18.31 -15.79 7.83
C GLY A 107 19.05 -14.80 6.94
N SER A 108 18.66 -14.62 5.69
CA SER A 108 19.32 -13.71 4.74
C SER A 108 19.19 -12.22 5.11
N HIS A 109 18.22 -11.85 5.95
CA HIS A 109 18.09 -10.50 6.52
C HIS A 109 19.30 -10.06 7.35
N ARG A 110 20.14 -11.01 7.81
CA ARG A 110 21.37 -10.76 8.56
C ARG A 110 22.60 -10.63 7.68
N ARG A 111 22.44 -10.84 6.37
CA ARG A 111 23.54 -10.80 5.40
C ARG A 111 23.39 -9.57 4.52
N TYR A 112 24.47 -8.85 4.36
CA TYR A 112 24.51 -7.68 3.49
C TYR A 112 24.68 -8.09 2.03
N ILE A 113 24.17 -7.22 1.14
CA ILE A 113 24.55 -7.24 -0.26
C ILE A 113 25.99 -6.74 -0.35
N GLU A 114 26.88 -7.54 -0.90
CA GLU A 114 28.28 -7.15 -1.08
C GLU A 114 28.45 -6.21 -2.29
N GLY A 115 29.23 -5.15 -2.09
CA GLY A 115 29.72 -4.30 -3.15
C GLY A 115 28.66 -3.57 -3.98
N ASN A 116 28.57 -3.88 -5.26
CA ASN A 116 27.76 -3.21 -6.27
C ASN A 116 26.28 -3.66 -6.32
N GLY A 117 25.76 -4.25 -5.27
CA GLY A 117 24.37 -4.73 -5.20
C GLY A 117 24.19 -6.16 -5.72
N THR A 118 25.28 -6.89 -5.96
CA THR A 118 25.20 -8.32 -6.27
C THR A 118 25.22 -9.16 -5.01
N PHE A 119 24.38 -10.18 -4.98
CA PHE A 119 24.43 -11.18 -3.92
C PHE A 119 25.59 -12.14 -4.22
N GLY A 120 26.39 -12.43 -3.21
CA GLY A 120 27.40 -13.48 -3.30
C GLY A 120 26.80 -14.87 -3.55
N LYS A 121 27.53 -15.93 -3.32
CA LYS A 121 27.01 -17.30 -3.45
C LYS A 121 25.88 -17.52 -2.43
N LEU A 122 24.66 -17.61 -2.92
CA LEU A 122 23.46 -17.79 -2.10
C LEU A 122 23.25 -19.28 -1.78
N PRO A 123 22.78 -19.61 -0.54
CA PRO A 123 22.26 -20.94 -0.30
C PRO A 123 20.97 -21.19 -1.11
N PRO A 124 20.60 -22.46 -1.31
CA PRO A 124 19.35 -22.77 -2.00
C PRO A 124 18.16 -22.17 -1.22
N PRO A 125 17.19 -21.56 -1.93
CA PRO A 125 15.97 -21.08 -1.29
C PRO A 125 15.07 -22.25 -0.91
N ILE A 126 14.19 -22.02 0.05
CA ILE A 126 13.05 -22.88 0.35
C ILE A 126 11.78 -22.27 -0.24
N ASN A 127 10.82 -23.10 -0.61
CA ASN A 127 9.51 -22.65 -1.03
C ASN A 127 8.62 -22.44 0.22
N LEU A 128 7.92 -21.32 0.29
CA LEU A 128 6.90 -21.09 1.31
C LEU A 128 5.58 -21.70 0.82
N GLU A 129 5.09 -22.65 1.58
CA GLU A 129 3.81 -23.30 1.34
C GLU A 129 2.82 -22.86 2.42
N ALA A 130 1.61 -22.54 2.03
CA ALA A 130 0.60 -22.07 2.97
C ALA A 130 -0.81 -22.29 2.42
N PRO A 131 -1.76 -22.70 3.28
CA PRO A 131 -3.16 -22.76 2.89
C PRO A 131 -3.77 -21.37 2.70
N ALA A 132 -4.85 -21.31 1.93
CA ALA A 132 -5.68 -20.12 1.80
C ALA A 132 -6.08 -19.54 3.17
N GLY A 133 -6.11 -18.21 3.26
CA GLY A 133 -6.40 -17.51 4.52
C GLY A 133 -5.18 -17.28 5.42
N THR A 134 -4.01 -17.81 5.05
CA THR A 134 -2.76 -17.53 5.76
C THR A 134 -2.32 -16.07 5.51
N VAL A 135 -1.81 -15.43 6.55
CA VAL A 135 -1.09 -14.16 6.43
C VAL A 135 0.37 -14.40 6.81
N MET A 136 1.28 -14.10 5.89
CA MET A 136 2.72 -14.19 6.12
C MET A 136 3.28 -12.80 6.38
N LEU A 137 4.07 -12.65 7.46
CA LEU A 137 4.86 -11.44 7.70
C LEU A 137 6.32 -11.73 7.36
N MET A 138 6.90 -10.89 6.54
CA MET A 138 8.28 -11.05 6.08
C MET A 138 9.05 -9.73 6.22
N ASP A 139 10.17 -9.80 6.92
CA ASP A 139 11.13 -8.70 6.98
C ASP A 139 11.61 -8.35 5.56
N GLY A 140 11.51 -7.10 5.16
CA GLY A 140 11.88 -6.63 3.82
C GLY A 140 13.35 -6.85 3.43
N ARG A 141 14.19 -7.27 4.38
CA ARG A 141 15.59 -7.64 4.17
C ARG A 141 15.78 -9.12 3.83
N VAL A 142 14.74 -9.94 3.93
CA VAL A 142 14.81 -11.35 3.54
C VAL A 142 14.91 -11.46 2.03
N LEU A 143 15.90 -12.21 1.55
CA LEU A 143 15.99 -12.56 0.14
C LEU A 143 14.85 -13.49 -0.25
N HIS A 144 14.07 -13.04 -1.21
CA HIS A 144 12.92 -13.79 -1.68
C HIS A 144 12.66 -13.54 -3.18
N GLY A 145 11.73 -14.30 -3.74
CA GLY A 145 11.26 -14.12 -5.11
C GLY A 145 10.13 -15.08 -5.43
N GLY A 146 9.27 -14.73 -6.38
CA GLY A 146 8.21 -15.62 -6.86
C GLY A 146 8.78 -16.78 -7.68
N ALA A 147 8.36 -18.01 -7.40
CA ALA A 147 8.69 -19.16 -8.23
C ALA A 147 7.87 -19.18 -9.53
N VAL A 148 8.24 -20.09 -10.44
CA VAL A 148 7.45 -20.36 -11.65
C VAL A 148 6.13 -21.01 -11.24
N ASN A 149 5.02 -20.50 -11.74
CA ASN A 149 3.75 -21.19 -11.67
C ASN A 149 3.71 -22.32 -12.73
N ARG A 150 3.82 -23.56 -12.28
CA ARG A 150 3.80 -24.78 -13.12
C ARG A 150 2.42 -25.41 -13.18
N SER A 151 1.45 -24.85 -12.46
CA SER A 151 0.05 -25.31 -12.54
C SER A 151 -0.64 -24.77 -13.79
N ASP A 152 -1.81 -25.29 -14.09
CA ASP A 152 -2.65 -24.79 -15.19
C ASP A 152 -3.53 -23.61 -14.78
N ASP A 153 -3.52 -23.23 -13.48
CA ASP A 153 -4.36 -22.22 -12.90
C ASP A 153 -3.60 -20.94 -12.55
N LEU A 154 -4.32 -19.83 -12.44
CA LEU A 154 -3.79 -18.57 -11.92
C LEU A 154 -3.53 -18.67 -10.40
N ARG A 155 -2.43 -18.09 -9.93
CA ARG A 155 -2.14 -17.97 -8.50
C ARG A 155 -2.30 -16.52 -8.06
N TYR A 156 -3.09 -16.29 -7.02
CA TYR A 156 -3.44 -14.97 -6.47
C TYR A 156 -2.90 -14.81 -5.05
N ILE A 157 -2.17 -13.74 -4.83
CA ILE A 157 -1.84 -13.23 -3.49
C ILE A 157 -2.03 -11.72 -3.46
N ILE A 158 -2.22 -11.17 -2.27
CA ILE A 158 -2.11 -9.74 -2.04
C ILE A 158 -0.83 -9.49 -1.26
N THR A 159 0.00 -8.59 -1.75
CA THR A 159 1.19 -8.11 -1.05
C THR A 159 0.92 -6.70 -0.53
N ASN A 160 1.05 -6.54 0.76
CA ASN A 160 0.93 -5.27 1.44
C ASN A 160 2.28 -4.95 2.07
N SER A 161 3.01 -4.04 1.49
CA SER A 161 4.28 -3.57 2.02
C SER A 161 4.05 -2.41 2.97
N VAL A 162 4.61 -2.51 4.16
CA VAL A 162 4.45 -1.56 5.26
C VAL A 162 5.81 -1.00 5.64
N VAL A 163 5.89 0.29 5.93
CA VAL A 163 7.16 0.98 6.19
C VAL A 163 7.09 1.88 7.42
N ARG A 164 8.27 2.22 7.94
CA ARG A 164 8.41 3.24 8.97
C ARG A 164 7.92 4.60 8.48
N PRO A 165 7.43 5.48 9.38
CA PRO A 165 6.73 6.72 9.02
C PRO A 165 7.58 7.71 8.20
N PHE A 166 8.90 7.62 8.25
CA PHE A 166 9.81 8.51 7.51
C PHE A 166 10.14 8.04 6.09
N ILE A 167 9.59 6.90 5.64
CA ILE A 167 9.78 6.37 4.29
C ILE A 167 8.64 6.87 3.39
N ARG A 168 8.98 7.38 2.23
CA ARG A 168 7.99 7.81 1.23
C ARG A 168 7.30 6.60 0.60
N GLN A 169 5.99 6.69 0.42
CA GLN A 169 5.17 5.65 -0.19
C GLN A 169 5.54 5.43 -1.67
N GLN A 170 5.52 4.17 -2.09
CA GLN A 170 5.63 3.78 -3.50
C GLN A 170 4.31 4.02 -4.24
N GLU A 171 3.19 3.66 -3.61
CA GLU A 171 1.86 3.98 -4.09
C GLU A 171 1.43 5.33 -3.50
N SER A 172 1.19 6.32 -4.35
CA SER A 172 0.77 7.66 -3.92
C SER A 172 -0.70 7.67 -3.53
N PHE A 173 -1.04 7.13 -2.37
CA PHE A 173 -2.43 7.07 -1.88
C PHE A 173 -3.13 8.42 -1.88
N HIS A 174 -2.41 9.50 -1.58
CA HIS A 174 -2.93 10.86 -1.62
C HIS A 174 -3.45 11.30 -3.01
N LEU A 175 -2.94 10.68 -4.08
CA LEU A 175 -3.32 10.98 -5.45
C LEU A 175 -4.25 9.92 -6.06
N THR A 176 -4.20 8.69 -5.54
CA THR A 176 -4.87 7.55 -6.17
C THR A 176 -6.18 7.16 -5.50
N ILE A 177 -6.34 7.42 -4.21
CA ILE A 177 -7.60 7.12 -3.51
C ILE A 177 -8.69 8.05 -4.02
N ARG A 178 -9.82 7.46 -4.37
CA ARG A 178 -10.97 8.22 -4.86
C ARG A 178 -11.53 9.12 -3.76
N PRO A 179 -11.97 10.34 -4.10
CA PRO A 179 -12.51 11.28 -3.14
C PRO A 179 -13.68 10.74 -2.31
N GLU A 180 -14.55 9.94 -2.91
CA GLU A 180 -15.69 9.33 -2.21
C GLU A 180 -15.26 8.32 -1.13
N ILE A 181 -14.10 7.67 -1.31
CA ILE A 181 -13.49 6.82 -0.28
C ILE A 181 -12.91 7.69 0.83
N LEU A 182 -12.17 8.74 0.46
CA LEU A 182 -11.58 9.67 1.42
C LEU A 182 -12.65 10.35 2.29
N ALA A 183 -13.76 10.76 1.70
CA ALA A 183 -14.86 11.43 2.42
C ALA A 183 -15.48 10.55 3.52
N ASN A 184 -15.50 9.23 3.31
CA ASN A 184 -16.07 8.25 4.23
C ASN A 184 -15.02 7.42 4.98
N ALA A 185 -13.73 7.76 4.83
CA ALA A 185 -12.64 7.00 5.38
C ALA A 185 -12.60 7.11 6.92
N SER A 186 -12.28 5.99 7.58
CA SER A 186 -11.97 6.01 9.00
C SER A 186 -10.63 6.70 9.26
N GLU A 187 -10.46 7.24 10.46
CA GLU A 187 -9.18 7.82 10.88
C GLU A 187 -8.03 6.83 10.73
N LYS A 188 -8.24 5.58 11.11
CA LYS A 188 -7.24 4.51 10.98
C LYS A 188 -6.85 4.27 9.51
N PHE A 189 -7.82 4.26 8.59
CA PHE A 189 -7.55 4.10 7.16
C PHE A 189 -6.69 5.25 6.62
N LEU A 190 -7.08 6.48 6.94
CA LEU A 190 -6.34 7.68 6.54
C LEU A 190 -4.91 7.66 7.09
N TRP A 191 -4.75 7.28 8.36
CA TRP A 191 -3.44 7.12 8.98
C TRP A 191 -2.59 6.10 8.21
N ARG A 192 -3.13 4.92 7.97
CA ARG A 192 -2.42 3.84 7.26
C ARG A 192 -2.10 4.20 5.82
N CYS A 193 -2.85 5.11 5.21
CA CYS A 193 -2.56 5.67 3.89
C CYS A 193 -1.60 6.88 3.91
N GLY A 194 -1.03 7.22 5.06
CA GLY A 194 -0.03 8.27 5.19
C GLY A 194 -0.59 9.70 5.24
N PHE A 195 -1.87 9.87 5.54
CA PHE A 195 -2.49 11.19 5.74
C PHE A 195 -2.19 11.81 7.13
N GLN A 196 -1.27 11.23 7.88
CA GLN A 196 -0.83 11.76 9.16
C GLN A 196 0.46 12.56 9.03
N ALA A 197 0.78 13.32 10.07
CA ALA A 197 2.12 13.83 10.27
C ALA A 197 3.10 12.68 10.57
N ASN A 198 4.28 12.71 9.96
CA ASN A 198 5.23 11.59 10.03
C ASN A 198 6.09 11.55 11.29
N ALA A 199 6.04 12.57 12.14
CA ALA A 199 6.82 12.67 13.36
C ALA A 199 6.17 13.63 14.36
N GLN A 200 6.66 13.60 15.59
CA GLN A 200 6.33 14.64 16.57
C GLN A 200 6.70 16.01 16.02
N ARG A 201 5.85 17.00 16.26
CA ARG A 201 6.02 18.38 15.79
C ARG A 201 5.92 18.58 14.27
N SER A 202 5.42 17.60 13.54
CA SER A 202 5.10 17.81 12.13
C SER A 202 3.86 18.69 12.00
N MET A 203 3.82 19.45 10.92
CA MET A 203 2.74 20.38 10.62
C MET A 203 1.76 19.76 9.64
N VAL A 204 0.49 20.06 9.83
CA VAL A 204 -0.59 19.76 8.88
C VAL A 204 -1.26 21.07 8.51
N GLU A 205 -1.49 21.29 7.22
CA GLU A 205 -2.16 22.50 6.75
C GLU A 205 -3.50 22.69 7.44
N GLY A 206 -3.72 23.92 7.93
CA GLY A 206 -4.95 24.31 8.65
C GLY A 206 -4.92 24.07 10.14
N PHE A 207 -3.98 23.28 10.67
CA PHE A 207 -3.93 22.91 12.08
C PHE A 207 -2.71 23.36 12.85
N GLY A 208 -1.66 23.77 12.18
CA GLY A 208 -0.42 24.05 12.86
C GLY A 208 0.24 22.77 13.38
N TYR A 209 0.56 22.74 14.67
CA TYR A 209 1.32 21.68 15.30
C TYR A 209 0.48 20.55 15.88
N TYR A 210 0.82 19.32 15.55
CA TYR A 210 0.25 18.12 16.15
C TYR A 210 1.30 17.21 16.77
N GLY A 211 0.90 16.57 17.85
CA GLY A 211 1.64 15.44 18.40
C GLY A 211 1.52 14.21 17.49
N THR A 212 2.36 13.21 17.78
CA THR A 212 2.37 11.94 17.06
C THR A 212 0.99 11.31 17.03
N GLY A 213 0.57 10.87 15.88
CA GLY A 213 -0.58 10.01 15.70
C GLY A 213 -1.92 10.73 15.55
N ARG A 214 -1.94 12.04 15.51
CA ARG A 214 -3.17 12.76 15.22
C ARG A 214 -3.26 13.08 13.73
N LEU A 215 -4.36 12.69 13.11
CA LEU A 215 -4.70 13.09 11.76
C LEU A 215 -5.05 14.57 11.73
N GLY A 216 -4.64 15.21 10.64
CA GLY A 216 -5.31 16.41 10.22
C GLY A 216 -6.62 16.06 9.54
N ASP A 217 -7.68 15.77 10.33
CA ASP A 217 -9.01 15.50 9.78
C ASP A 217 -9.48 16.58 8.83
N GLU A 218 -8.89 17.77 8.98
CA GLU A 218 -9.17 18.95 8.20
C GLU A 218 -8.07 19.19 7.15
N SER A 219 -7.28 18.16 6.80
CA SER A 219 -6.40 18.30 5.64
C SER A 219 -7.23 18.70 4.43
N SER A 220 -6.71 19.60 3.62
CA SER A 220 -7.43 20.14 2.46
C SER A 220 -7.99 19.05 1.53
N ALA A 221 -7.29 17.93 1.40
CA ALA A 221 -7.75 16.79 0.60
C ALA A 221 -9.04 16.15 1.16
N ILE A 222 -9.10 15.94 2.48
CA ILE A 222 -10.26 15.32 3.14
C ILE A 222 -11.45 16.29 3.17
N VAL A 223 -11.21 17.54 3.53
CA VAL A 223 -12.24 18.58 3.56
C VAL A 223 -12.84 18.75 2.16
N ASN A 224 -12.01 18.84 1.13
CA ASN A 224 -12.47 18.98 -0.25
C ASN A 224 -13.25 17.76 -0.72
N ALA A 225 -12.81 16.55 -0.36
CA ALA A 225 -13.54 15.32 -0.68
C ALA A 225 -14.93 15.31 -0.02
N ARG A 226 -15.04 15.70 1.25
CA ARG A 226 -16.33 15.79 1.97
C ARG A 226 -17.26 16.84 1.33
N ILE A 227 -16.72 18.03 1.01
CA ILE A 227 -17.50 19.09 0.34
C ILE A 227 -18.03 18.58 -1.01
N ALA A 228 -17.21 17.92 -1.80
CA ALA A 228 -17.63 17.42 -3.10
C ALA A 228 -18.63 16.26 -3.00
N MET A 229 -18.51 15.40 -1.98
CA MET A 229 -19.53 14.38 -1.68
C MET A 229 -20.86 14.98 -1.29
N ASP A 230 -20.85 16.01 -0.42
CA ASP A 230 -22.06 16.71 0.00
C ASP A 230 -22.74 17.45 -1.18
N ALA A 231 -21.95 17.92 -2.13
CA ALA A 231 -22.44 18.51 -3.38
C ALA A 231 -22.94 17.48 -4.40
N GLY A 232 -22.77 16.18 -4.15
CA GLY A 232 -23.13 15.10 -5.07
C GLY A 232 -22.25 15.02 -6.32
N GLU A 233 -21.05 15.57 -6.27
CA GLU A 233 -20.12 15.66 -7.41
C GLU A 233 -19.37 14.35 -7.69
N TYR A 234 -19.39 13.40 -6.75
CA TYR A 234 -18.71 12.11 -6.90
C TYR A 234 -19.69 10.94 -6.93
N GLN A 235 -19.43 10.00 -7.80
CA GLN A 235 -20.16 8.74 -7.83
C GLN A 235 -19.72 7.83 -6.67
N ARG A 236 -20.66 7.04 -6.16
CA ARG A 236 -20.35 6.06 -5.12
C ARG A 236 -19.38 5.00 -5.63
N VAL A 237 -18.48 4.55 -4.76
CA VAL A 237 -17.57 3.43 -5.05
C VAL A 237 -18.39 2.19 -5.40
N GLY A 238 -18.10 1.59 -6.56
CA GLY A 238 -18.83 0.41 -7.06
C GLY A 238 -19.75 0.69 -8.25
N GLU A 239 -20.13 1.95 -8.51
CA GLU A 239 -20.88 2.34 -9.70
C GLU A 239 -19.93 2.75 -10.84
N LEU A 240 -19.04 1.85 -11.23
CA LEU A 240 -18.35 1.99 -12.51
C LEU A 240 -19.36 1.70 -13.59
N SER A 241 -19.76 2.74 -14.31
CA SER A 241 -20.61 2.57 -15.48
C SER A 241 -19.95 1.61 -16.47
N PRO A 242 -20.61 0.54 -16.89
CA PRO A 242 -20.07 -0.34 -17.93
C PRO A 242 -19.81 0.51 -19.18
N GLY A 243 -18.58 0.51 -19.69
CA GLY A 243 -18.24 1.14 -20.97
C GLY A 243 -17.45 2.44 -20.91
N VAL A 244 -16.90 2.85 -19.76
CA VAL A 244 -15.95 3.96 -19.72
C VAL A 244 -14.65 3.55 -20.41
N PRO A 245 -14.18 4.26 -21.45
CA PRO A 245 -12.93 3.94 -22.12
C PRO A 245 -11.74 3.95 -21.16
N PRO A 246 -10.72 3.09 -21.36
CA PRO A 246 -9.53 3.04 -20.49
C PRO A 246 -8.80 4.38 -20.33
N ASN A 247 -8.95 5.29 -21.28
CA ASN A 247 -8.34 6.62 -21.31
C ASN A 247 -9.12 7.67 -20.49
N GLU A 248 -10.37 7.35 -20.12
CA GLU A 248 -11.20 8.16 -19.24
C GLU A 248 -11.31 7.50 -17.87
N THR A 249 -10.16 7.16 -17.26
CA THR A 249 -10.19 6.60 -15.92
C THR A 249 -10.85 7.60 -14.98
N PRO A 250 -11.83 7.17 -14.17
CA PRO A 250 -12.47 8.04 -13.17
C PRO A 250 -11.44 8.76 -12.28
N THR A 251 -10.26 8.16 -12.14
CA THR A 251 -9.11 8.70 -11.40
C THR A 251 -8.59 10.02 -11.98
N LEU A 252 -8.48 10.17 -13.32
CA LEU A 252 -8.01 11.42 -13.93
C LEU A 252 -9.06 12.53 -13.79
N LYS A 253 -10.34 12.23 -14.00
CA LYS A 253 -11.43 13.19 -13.75
C LYS A 253 -11.49 13.59 -12.27
N ALA A 254 -11.37 12.63 -11.35
CA ALA A 254 -11.34 12.91 -9.91
C ALA A 254 -10.14 13.77 -9.51
N ILE A 255 -8.95 13.52 -10.06
CA ILE A 255 -7.75 14.34 -9.82
C ILE A 255 -7.95 15.76 -10.36
N GLN A 256 -8.48 15.91 -11.59
CA GLN A 256 -8.76 17.21 -12.17
C GLN A 256 -9.78 17.99 -11.34
N GLN A 257 -10.87 17.36 -10.94
CA GLN A 257 -11.91 17.94 -10.12
C GLN A 257 -11.42 18.30 -8.71
N GLN A 258 -10.57 17.47 -8.12
CA GLN A 258 -9.90 17.77 -6.86
C GLN A 258 -9.01 19.03 -6.97
N HIS A 259 -8.26 19.17 -8.06
CA HIS A 259 -7.46 20.38 -8.32
C HIS A 259 -8.34 21.62 -8.50
N GLU A 260 -9.46 21.51 -9.19
CA GLU A 260 -10.41 22.62 -9.37
C GLU A 260 -11.05 23.03 -8.04
N THR A 261 -11.44 22.05 -7.22
CA THR A 261 -12.00 22.28 -5.88
C THR A 261 -10.99 22.94 -4.96
N GLN A 262 -9.73 22.48 -4.99
CA GLN A 262 -8.64 23.09 -4.23
C GLN A 262 -8.38 24.55 -4.64
N ARG A 263 -8.40 24.85 -5.95
CA ARG A 263 -8.29 26.22 -6.45
C ARG A 263 -9.44 27.09 -5.97
N ALA A 264 -10.69 26.61 -6.08
CA ALA A 264 -11.86 27.35 -5.63
C ALA A 264 -11.82 27.64 -4.12
N PHE A 265 -11.34 26.68 -3.32
CA PHE A 265 -11.14 26.87 -1.88
C PHE A 265 -10.03 27.89 -1.56
N ALA A 266 -8.89 27.78 -2.23
CA ALA A 266 -7.78 28.75 -2.07
C ALA A 266 -8.21 30.17 -2.45
N ASP A 267 -8.98 30.33 -3.53
CA ASP A 267 -9.55 31.60 -3.95
C ASP A 267 -10.54 32.16 -2.91
N LYS A 268 -11.34 31.30 -2.29
CA LYS A 268 -12.29 31.70 -1.25
C LYS A 268 -11.58 32.17 0.03
N LEU A 269 -10.52 31.47 0.43
CA LEU A 269 -9.66 31.87 1.54
C LEU A 269 -8.99 33.23 1.27
N THR A 270 -8.42 33.41 0.05
CA THR A 270 -7.74 34.65 -0.34
C THR A 270 -8.71 35.84 -0.38
N ARG A 271 -9.94 35.64 -0.82
CA ARG A 271 -10.99 36.68 -0.77
C ARG A 271 -11.41 36.99 0.66
N GLY A 272 -11.53 35.98 1.52
CA GLY A 272 -11.88 36.18 2.93
C GLY A 272 -10.80 36.91 3.73
N ILE A 273 -9.53 36.81 3.36
CA ILE A 273 -8.42 37.56 3.96
C ILE A 273 -8.46 39.03 3.49
N LYS A 274 -8.71 39.28 2.19
CA LYS A 274 -8.80 40.64 1.65
C LYS A 274 -10.02 41.44 2.13
N SER A 275 -11.05 40.79 2.60
CA SER A 275 -12.25 41.46 3.16
C SER A 275 -12.13 41.82 4.64
N ARG A 276 -11.02 41.45 5.29
CA ARG A 276 -10.72 41.76 6.69
C ARG A 276 -9.59 42.78 6.90
N GLN A 277 -9.03 43.27 5.80
CA GLN A 277 -8.12 44.44 5.73
C GLN A 277 -8.89 45.68 5.24
#